data_d91998f8c60ca4a710c6bdb01a7dbb07
#
_entry.id   d91998f8c60ca4a710c6bdb01a7dbb07
#
_cell.length_a   1.000
_cell.length_b   1.000
_cell.length_c   1.000
_cell.angle_alpha   90.00
_cell.angle_beta   90.00
_cell.angle_gamma   90.00
#
_symmetry.space_group_name_H-M   'P 1'
#
loop_
_entity.id
_entity.type
_entity.pdbx_description
1 polymer ?
#
loop_
_entity_poly.entity_id
_entity_poly.type
_entity_poly.pdbx_seq_one_letter_code
_entity_poly.pdbx_strand_id
1 'polypeptide(L)'
;MGRLVTVHAYVFTVTMAYQDRCIASHVRSYGREEEVLDPQHYLPVLLKKPGAFARATPILKWPLPAVYEDYHRQLQKRREGSFGTREYIQILMLLKEQALQEVTVAVEQAADLGLYGYAAVRTFLRGELRPNLSVASRVWPHRVKHFDLLVSR
;
A
#
# COMPACT_ATOMS: atom_id res chain seq x y z
N MET A 1 -4.15 -30.53 -8.08
CA MET A 1 -5.56 -30.68 -7.70
C MET A 1 -6.14 -29.31 -7.37
N GLY A 2 -7.17 -28.88 -8.09
CA GLY A 2 -7.89 -27.62 -7.80
C GLY A 2 -8.82 -27.81 -6.59
N ARG A 3 -8.94 -26.75 -5.77
CA ARG A 3 -9.92 -26.71 -4.68
C ARG A 3 -11.18 -26.02 -5.17
N LEU A 4 -12.35 -26.59 -4.87
CA LEU A 4 -13.63 -25.98 -5.19
C LEU A 4 -13.90 -24.84 -4.19
N VAL A 5 -14.30 -23.69 -4.70
CA VAL A 5 -14.76 -22.55 -3.93
C VAL A 5 -16.19 -22.21 -4.32
N THR A 6 -16.98 -21.77 -3.35
CA THR A 6 -18.34 -21.29 -3.59
C THR A 6 -18.29 -19.78 -3.79
N VAL A 7 -18.94 -19.29 -4.84
CA VAL A 7 -19.02 -17.84 -5.15
C VAL A 7 -20.46 -17.39 -4.96
N HIS A 8 -20.66 -16.39 -4.08
CA HIS A 8 -21.95 -15.75 -3.89
C HIS A 8 -21.87 -14.32 -4.48
N ALA A 9 -22.71 -14.04 -5.46
CA ALA A 9 -22.81 -12.74 -6.10
C ALA A 9 -24.05 -12.01 -5.55
N TYR A 10 -23.81 -10.97 -4.77
CA TYR A 10 -24.84 -10.06 -4.28
C TYR A 10 -24.93 -8.81 -5.17
N VAL A 11 -25.88 -7.93 -4.86
CA VAL A 11 -26.07 -6.69 -5.66
C VAL A 11 -24.81 -5.81 -5.66
N PHE A 12 -24.14 -5.65 -4.52
CA PHE A 12 -22.98 -4.76 -4.41
C PHE A 12 -21.66 -5.48 -4.16
N THR A 13 -21.70 -6.78 -3.85
CA THR A 13 -20.50 -7.54 -3.47
C THR A 13 -20.50 -8.93 -4.09
N VAL A 14 -19.29 -9.45 -4.33
CA VAL A 14 -19.05 -10.84 -4.66
C VAL A 14 -18.18 -11.43 -3.55
N THR A 15 -18.68 -12.49 -2.91
CA THR A 15 -17.93 -13.20 -1.86
C THR A 15 -17.52 -14.58 -2.34
N MET A 16 -16.34 -15.00 -1.95
CA MET A 16 -15.81 -16.33 -2.21
C MET A 16 -15.63 -17.04 -0.89
N ALA A 17 -16.15 -18.27 -0.80
CA ALA A 17 -16.03 -19.11 0.38
C ALA A 17 -15.37 -20.45 0.04
N TYR A 18 -14.57 -20.93 0.96
CA TYR A 18 -13.99 -22.26 0.94
C TYR A 18 -14.31 -22.96 2.27
N GLN A 19 -14.96 -24.12 2.23
CA GLN A 19 -15.40 -24.85 3.44
C GLN A 19 -16.15 -23.93 4.42
N ASP A 20 -17.18 -23.23 3.91
CA ASP A 20 -18.03 -22.28 4.66
C ASP A 20 -17.32 -21.08 5.28
N ARG A 21 -16.03 -20.90 5.02
CA ARG A 21 -15.26 -19.74 5.45
C ARG A 21 -15.10 -18.76 4.30
N CYS A 22 -15.52 -17.51 4.51
CA CYS A 22 -15.29 -16.44 3.54
C CYS A 22 -13.77 -16.20 3.42
N ILE A 23 -13.24 -16.35 2.21
CA ILE A 23 -11.81 -16.17 1.90
C ILE A 23 -11.52 -14.87 1.16
N ALA A 24 -12.53 -14.30 0.48
CA ALA A 24 -12.42 -13.02 -0.20
C ALA A 24 -13.80 -12.37 -0.35
N SER A 25 -13.82 -11.05 -0.33
CA SER A 25 -15.00 -10.23 -0.63
C SER A 25 -14.56 -9.03 -1.46
N HIS A 26 -15.23 -8.82 -2.59
CA HIS A 26 -14.92 -7.73 -3.51
C HIS A 26 -16.19 -6.95 -3.84
N VAL A 27 -16.04 -5.67 -4.15
CA VAL A 27 -17.13 -4.87 -4.72
C VAL A 27 -17.48 -5.46 -6.08
N ARG A 28 -18.79 -5.64 -6.34
CA ARG A 28 -19.26 -6.14 -7.63
C ARG A 28 -19.14 -5.03 -8.68
N SER A 29 -18.43 -5.32 -9.77
CA SER A 29 -18.43 -4.49 -10.96
C SER A 29 -19.49 -5.01 -11.95
N TYR A 30 -20.17 -4.10 -12.63
CA TYR A 30 -21.10 -4.35 -13.72
C TYR A 30 -20.53 -3.92 -15.10
N GLY A 31 -19.31 -3.37 -15.10
CA GLY A 31 -18.59 -3.03 -16.32
C GLY A 31 -18.09 -4.28 -17.04
N ARG A 32 -17.80 -4.12 -18.34
CA ARG A 32 -17.14 -5.17 -19.12
C ARG A 32 -15.64 -5.08 -18.91
N GLU A 33 -14.98 -6.22 -18.71
CA GLU A 33 -13.51 -6.33 -18.57
C GLU A 33 -12.91 -5.50 -17.44
N GLU A 34 -13.71 -5.19 -16.40
CA GLU A 34 -13.20 -4.52 -15.21
C GLU A 34 -12.57 -5.53 -14.26
N GLU A 35 -11.30 -5.31 -13.95
CA GLU A 35 -10.56 -6.09 -12.96
C GLU A 35 -10.65 -5.42 -11.59
N VAL A 36 -11.33 -6.05 -10.64
CA VAL A 36 -11.34 -5.64 -9.23
C VAL A 36 -10.19 -6.37 -8.52
N LEU A 37 -9.06 -5.72 -8.44
CA LEU A 37 -7.84 -6.28 -7.85
C LEU A 37 -7.58 -5.65 -6.48
N ASP A 38 -7.37 -6.50 -5.46
CA ASP A 38 -6.87 -6.06 -4.17
C ASP A 38 -5.34 -6.25 -4.14
N PRO A 39 -4.56 -5.17 -4.17
CA PRO A 39 -3.10 -5.24 -4.18
C PRO A 39 -2.52 -6.01 -2.99
N GLN A 40 -3.18 -5.95 -1.83
CA GLN A 40 -2.72 -6.60 -0.60
C GLN A 40 -2.66 -8.13 -0.71
N HIS A 41 -3.51 -8.74 -1.54
CA HIS A 41 -3.51 -10.19 -1.77
C HIS A 41 -2.26 -10.66 -2.52
N TYR A 42 -1.63 -9.77 -3.30
CA TYR A 42 -0.45 -10.11 -4.10
C TYR A 42 0.86 -9.94 -3.34
N LEU A 43 0.90 -9.13 -2.27
CA LEU A 43 2.12 -8.83 -1.52
C LEU A 43 2.88 -10.07 -1.03
N PRO A 44 2.24 -11.12 -0.45
CA PRO A 44 2.96 -12.30 0.00
C PRO A 44 3.64 -13.08 -1.14
N VAL A 45 3.04 -13.09 -2.32
CA VAL A 45 3.62 -13.74 -3.51
C VAL A 45 4.78 -12.90 -4.06
N LEU A 46 4.61 -11.58 -4.10
CA LEU A 46 5.64 -10.65 -4.55
C LEU A 46 6.85 -10.61 -3.60
N LEU A 47 6.63 -10.82 -2.29
CA LEU A 47 7.71 -10.93 -1.32
C LEU A 47 8.63 -12.14 -1.64
N LYS A 48 8.04 -13.23 -2.13
CA LYS A 48 8.81 -14.42 -2.58
C LYS A 48 9.51 -14.17 -3.92
N LYS A 49 8.92 -13.33 -4.80
CA LYS A 49 9.42 -13.03 -6.15
C LYS A 49 9.50 -11.51 -6.37
N PRO A 50 10.41 -10.79 -5.71
CA PRO A 50 10.44 -9.32 -5.73
C PRO A 50 10.73 -8.74 -7.12
N GLY A 51 11.40 -9.48 -8.01
CA GLY A 51 11.60 -9.07 -9.41
C GLY A 51 10.32 -8.90 -10.24
N ALA A 52 9.20 -9.50 -9.80
CA ALA A 52 7.91 -9.33 -10.46
C ALA A 52 7.17 -8.05 -10.01
N PHE A 53 7.63 -7.38 -8.95
CA PHE A 53 6.96 -6.24 -8.33
C PHE A 53 6.69 -5.10 -9.32
N ALA A 54 7.69 -4.70 -10.09
CA ALA A 54 7.60 -3.59 -11.04
C ALA A 54 6.61 -3.82 -12.20
N ARG A 55 6.19 -5.08 -12.43
CA ARG A 55 5.25 -5.46 -13.50
C ARG A 55 3.91 -5.92 -12.98
N ALA A 56 3.71 -5.88 -11.66
CA ALA A 56 2.47 -6.36 -11.04
C ALA A 56 1.35 -5.33 -11.22
N THR A 57 0.41 -5.59 -12.11
CA THR A 57 -0.75 -4.71 -12.41
C THR A 57 -1.48 -4.24 -11.14
N PRO A 58 -1.75 -5.09 -10.13
CA PRO A 58 -2.43 -4.63 -8.91
C PRO A 58 -1.63 -3.56 -8.16
N ILE A 59 -0.30 -3.63 -8.19
CA ILE A 59 0.56 -2.65 -7.53
C ILE A 59 0.61 -1.34 -8.33
N LEU A 60 0.72 -1.43 -9.66
CA LEU A 60 0.76 -0.26 -10.54
C LEU A 60 -0.55 0.55 -10.50
N LYS A 61 -1.68 -0.12 -10.29
CA LYS A 61 -2.99 0.52 -10.17
C LYS A 61 -3.33 0.95 -8.72
N TRP A 62 -2.45 0.69 -7.75
CA TRP A 62 -2.69 1.04 -6.35
C TRP A 62 -2.49 2.53 -6.11
N PRO A 63 -3.53 3.31 -5.71
CA PRO A 63 -3.42 4.75 -5.51
C PRO A 63 -2.73 5.06 -4.18
N LEU A 64 -1.42 4.89 -4.13
CA LEU A 64 -0.60 5.24 -2.97
C LEU A 64 -0.10 6.70 -3.08
N PRO A 65 0.10 7.40 -1.94
CA PRO A 65 0.76 8.69 -1.91
C PRO A 65 2.16 8.65 -2.56
N ALA A 66 2.57 9.75 -3.20
CA ALA A 66 3.85 9.83 -3.92
C ALA A 66 5.08 9.52 -3.05
N VAL A 67 5.01 9.76 -1.75
CA VAL A 67 6.08 9.44 -0.79
C VAL A 67 6.48 7.96 -0.82
N TYR A 68 5.54 7.06 -1.12
CA TYR A 68 5.83 5.62 -1.21
C TYR A 68 6.73 5.30 -2.40
N GLU A 69 6.50 5.94 -3.54
CA GLU A 69 7.34 5.74 -4.73
C GLU A 69 8.76 6.28 -4.50
N ASP A 70 8.87 7.49 -3.93
CA ASP A 70 10.16 8.08 -3.60
C ASP A 70 10.93 7.25 -2.57
N TYR A 71 10.23 6.75 -1.56
CA TYR A 71 10.82 5.87 -0.54
C TYR A 71 11.33 4.56 -1.16
N HIS A 72 10.54 3.94 -2.04
CA HIS A 72 10.97 2.73 -2.77
C HIS A 72 12.21 2.98 -3.62
N ARG A 73 12.25 4.11 -4.34
CA ARG A 73 13.41 4.50 -5.15
C ARG A 73 14.67 4.67 -4.31
N GLN A 74 14.54 5.25 -3.11
CA GLN A 74 15.66 5.37 -2.17
C GLN A 74 16.12 4.02 -1.61
N LEU A 75 15.19 3.12 -1.31
CA LEU A 75 15.53 1.76 -0.89
C LEU A 75 16.30 1.01 -1.98
N GLN A 76 15.86 1.12 -3.23
CA GLN A 76 16.56 0.49 -4.36
C GLN A 76 17.99 1.03 -4.55
N LYS A 77 18.22 2.34 -4.37
CA LYS A 77 19.55 2.95 -4.47
C LYS A 77 20.49 2.53 -3.35
N ARG A 78 19.97 2.24 -2.16
CA ARG A 78 20.76 1.95 -0.95
C ARG A 78 20.98 0.46 -0.72
N ARG A 79 20.20 -0.39 -1.35
CA ARG A 79 20.21 -1.84 -1.18
C ARG A 79 20.51 -2.52 -2.50
N GLU A 80 21.43 -3.46 -2.48
CA GLU A 80 21.78 -4.23 -3.66
C GLU A 80 20.66 -5.19 -4.09
N GLY A 81 20.52 -5.40 -5.38
CA GLY A 81 19.62 -6.38 -5.97
C GLY A 81 18.15 -6.15 -5.60
N SER A 82 17.50 -7.20 -5.13
CA SER A 82 16.06 -7.18 -4.80
C SER A 82 15.75 -6.86 -3.33
N PHE A 83 16.77 -6.59 -2.49
CA PHE A 83 16.56 -6.36 -1.06
C PHE A 83 15.74 -5.10 -0.78
N GLY A 84 16.01 -4.01 -1.48
CA GLY A 84 15.23 -2.78 -1.34
C GLY A 84 13.75 -2.96 -1.67
N THR A 85 13.45 -3.72 -2.73
CA THR A 85 12.07 -4.04 -3.10
C THR A 85 11.41 -4.98 -2.08
N ARG A 86 12.14 -5.91 -1.48
CA ARG A 86 11.60 -6.76 -0.41
C ARG A 86 11.23 -5.97 0.84
N GLU A 87 12.10 -5.06 1.30
CA GLU A 87 11.81 -4.17 2.42
C GLU A 87 10.61 -3.29 2.12
N TYR A 88 10.51 -2.78 0.89
CA TYR A 88 9.35 -2.00 0.47
C TYR A 88 8.04 -2.80 0.49
N ILE A 89 8.04 -4.04 0.00
CA ILE A 89 6.88 -4.92 0.09
C ILE A 89 6.48 -5.17 1.54
N GLN A 90 7.44 -5.34 2.45
CA GLN A 90 7.15 -5.49 3.88
C GLN A 90 6.50 -4.23 4.48
N ILE A 91 6.91 -3.03 4.04
CA ILE A 91 6.25 -1.77 4.43
C ILE A 91 4.80 -1.75 3.94
N LEU A 92 4.55 -2.11 2.68
CA LEU A 92 3.20 -2.21 2.14
C LEU A 92 2.33 -3.25 2.88
N MET A 93 2.93 -4.31 3.39
CA MET A 93 2.22 -5.32 4.19
C MET A 93 1.72 -4.76 5.53
N LEU A 94 2.32 -3.69 6.07
CA LEU A 94 1.81 -3.03 7.26
C LEU A 94 0.40 -2.45 7.05
N LEU A 95 0.05 -2.11 5.81
CA LEU A 95 -1.28 -1.61 5.45
C LEU A 95 -2.41 -2.65 5.64
N LYS A 96 -2.07 -3.91 5.95
CA LYS A 96 -3.07 -4.92 6.34
C LYS A 96 -3.57 -4.76 7.77
N GLU A 97 -2.75 -4.20 8.63
CA GLU A 97 -2.98 -4.12 10.07
C GLU A 97 -3.15 -2.66 10.54
N GLN A 98 -2.58 -1.71 9.79
CA GLN A 98 -2.53 -0.30 10.13
C GLN A 98 -3.24 0.54 9.06
N ALA A 99 -3.82 1.66 9.46
CA ALA A 99 -4.44 2.60 8.53
C ALA A 99 -3.38 3.20 7.57
N LEU A 100 -3.78 3.42 6.31
CA LEU A 100 -2.90 4.03 5.30
C LEU A 100 -2.25 5.33 5.81
N GLN A 101 -3.03 6.16 6.52
CA GLN A 101 -2.57 7.45 7.01
C GLN A 101 -1.46 7.30 8.06
N GLU A 102 -1.58 6.33 8.96
CA GLU A 102 -0.56 6.06 9.99
C GLU A 102 0.76 5.59 9.37
N VAL A 103 0.68 4.65 8.43
CA VAL A 103 1.86 4.16 7.72
C VAL A 103 2.49 5.26 6.88
N THR A 104 1.68 6.12 6.24
CA THR A 104 2.18 7.26 5.45
C THR A 104 2.98 8.22 6.31
N VAL A 105 2.45 8.62 7.47
CA VAL A 105 3.16 9.50 8.41
C VAL A 105 4.48 8.87 8.86
N ALA A 106 4.48 7.57 9.15
CA ALA A 106 5.70 6.87 9.55
C ALA A 106 6.76 6.81 8.42
N VAL A 107 6.31 6.64 7.17
CA VAL A 107 7.18 6.66 5.99
C VAL A 107 7.77 8.06 5.77
N GLU A 108 6.96 9.12 5.90
CA GLU A 108 7.40 10.51 5.80
C GLU A 108 8.45 10.85 6.87
N GLN A 109 8.17 10.52 8.13
CA GLN A 109 9.10 10.76 9.24
C GLN A 109 10.42 10.01 9.06
N ALA A 110 10.37 8.76 8.59
CA ALA A 110 11.57 8.00 8.30
C ALA A 110 12.37 8.62 7.13
N ALA A 111 11.69 9.09 6.09
CA ALA A 111 12.32 9.75 4.95
C ALA A 111 12.99 11.07 5.33
N ASP A 112 12.32 11.92 6.15
CA ASP A 112 12.83 13.20 6.61
C ASP A 112 14.11 13.07 7.43
N LEU A 113 14.24 11.98 8.20
CA LEU A 113 15.44 11.66 8.95
C LEU A 113 16.49 10.87 8.12
N GLY A 114 16.21 10.59 6.85
CA GLY A 114 17.09 9.81 5.99
C GLY A 114 17.20 8.34 6.39
N LEU A 115 16.26 7.84 7.20
CA LEU A 115 16.21 6.45 7.68
C LEU A 115 15.36 5.62 6.73
N TYR A 116 16.00 4.79 5.93
CA TYR A 116 15.33 3.96 4.94
C TYR A 116 15.39 2.49 5.34
N GLY A 117 14.23 1.83 5.38
CA GLY A 117 14.08 0.42 5.67
C GLY A 117 12.78 0.11 6.40
N TYR A 118 12.38 -1.16 6.37
CA TYR A 118 11.21 -1.65 7.08
C TYR A 118 11.29 -1.41 8.59
N ALA A 119 12.48 -1.62 9.19
CA ALA A 119 12.70 -1.42 10.61
C ALA A 119 12.45 0.03 11.03
N ALA A 120 12.92 1.02 10.22
CA ALA A 120 12.70 2.44 10.49
C ALA A 120 11.21 2.78 10.54
N VAL A 121 10.45 2.42 9.50
CA VAL A 121 9.00 2.69 9.45
C VAL A 121 8.28 2.03 10.64
N ARG A 122 8.64 0.79 10.98
CA ARG A 122 8.03 0.08 12.11
C ARG A 122 8.31 0.76 13.46
N THR A 123 9.49 1.32 13.65
CA THR A 123 9.86 2.06 14.87
C THR A 123 9.01 3.32 15.03
N PHE A 124 8.77 4.06 13.94
CA PHE A 124 7.87 5.22 13.96
C PHE A 124 6.41 4.84 14.22
N LEU A 125 5.92 3.76 13.61
CA LEU A 125 4.56 3.25 13.88
C LEU A 125 4.35 2.85 15.34
N ARG A 126 5.38 2.33 16.02
CA ARG A 126 5.31 2.00 17.45
C ARG A 126 5.45 3.21 18.37
N GLY A 127 5.76 4.39 17.81
CA GLY A 127 6.01 5.60 18.60
C GLY A 127 7.27 5.56 19.44
N GLU A 128 8.18 4.63 19.16
CA GLU A 128 9.47 4.47 19.87
C GLU A 128 10.45 5.60 19.55
N LEU A 129 10.35 6.19 18.37
CA LEU A 129 11.01 7.41 17.96
C LEU A 129 9.96 8.51 17.79
N ARG A 130 9.68 9.25 18.86
CA ARG A 130 9.03 10.56 18.70
C ARG A 130 10.16 11.56 18.42
N PRO A 131 10.27 12.12 17.20
CA PRO A 131 11.12 13.27 17.02
C PRO A 131 10.61 14.35 17.99
N ASN A 132 11.49 14.85 18.84
CA ASN A 132 11.17 15.96 19.72
C ASN A 132 10.70 17.13 18.83
N LEU A 133 9.40 17.38 18.81
CA LEU A 133 8.74 18.42 18.01
C LEU A 133 9.00 19.81 18.58
N SER A 134 10.25 20.10 18.91
CA SER A 134 10.71 21.45 19.28
C SER A 134 11.67 22.04 18.24
N VAL A 135 11.41 21.82 16.94
CA VAL A 135 12.07 22.63 15.91
C VAL A 135 11.06 22.96 14.81
N ALA A 136 10.61 24.21 14.90
CA ALA A 136 10.14 25.06 13.83
C ALA A 136 9.15 24.46 12.82
N SER A 137 7.90 24.90 12.96
CA SER A 137 6.91 25.04 11.90
C SER A 137 7.55 25.47 10.56
N ARG A 138 8.06 24.52 9.79
CA ARG A 138 8.22 24.73 8.36
C ARG A 138 6.85 24.50 7.75
N VAL A 139 6.15 25.62 7.59
CA VAL A 139 4.98 25.72 6.73
C VAL A 139 5.41 25.21 5.35
N TRP A 140 4.97 24.02 5.01
CA TRP A 140 5.02 23.53 3.64
C TRP A 140 3.95 24.28 2.86
N PRO A 141 4.28 24.94 1.75
CA PRO A 141 3.27 25.44 0.86
C PRO A 141 2.68 24.22 0.12
N HIS A 142 1.68 23.61 0.72
CA HIS A 142 0.83 22.66 0.01
C HIS A 142 0.09 23.44 -1.07
N ARG A 143 0.58 23.33 -2.30
CA ARG A 143 -0.26 23.57 -3.46
C ARG A 143 -1.30 22.44 -3.50
N VAL A 144 -2.32 22.59 -2.71
CA VAL A 144 -3.56 21.86 -2.88
C VAL A 144 -4.11 22.33 -4.23
N LYS A 145 -3.92 21.53 -5.28
CA LYS A 145 -4.70 21.72 -6.49
C LYS A 145 -6.12 21.38 -6.10
N HIS A 146 -6.93 22.41 -6.00
CA HIS A 146 -8.37 22.33 -5.92
C HIS A 146 -8.87 21.36 -7.01
N PHE A 147 -9.41 20.25 -6.59
CA PHE A 147 -10.33 19.48 -7.40
C PHE A 147 -11.67 20.18 -7.28
N ASP A 148 -11.93 21.11 -8.18
CA ASP A 148 -13.27 21.63 -8.41
C ASP A 148 -14.13 20.50 -8.97
N LEU A 149 -14.95 19.94 -8.09
CA LEU A 149 -16.10 19.15 -8.48
C LEU A 149 -17.10 20.09 -9.18
N LEU A 150 -17.06 20.10 -10.49
CA LEU A 150 -18.15 20.62 -11.30
C LEU A 150 -19.37 19.71 -11.12
N VAL A 151 -20.16 20.01 -10.10
CA VAL A 151 -21.59 19.72 -10.12
C VAL A 151 -22.24 20.85 -10.86
N SER A 152 -22.70 20.59 -12.07
CA SER A 152 -23.63 21.47 -12.78
C SER A 152 -24.62 20.64 -13.60
N ARG A 153 -25.87 20.70 -13.09
CA ARG A 153 -27.18 20.61 -13.77
C ARG A 153 -27.46 19.39 -14.64
#